data_4a1c43cd4a6a29c7325bf1b9eea98e4a
#
_entry.id   4a1c43cd4a6a29c7325bf1b9eea98e4a
#
_cell.length_a   1.000
_cell.length_b   1.000
_cell.length_c   1.000
_cell.angle_alpha   90.00
_cell.angle_beta   90.00
_cell.angle_gamma   90.00
#
_symmetry.space_group_name_H-M   'P 1'
#
loop_
_entity.id
_entity.type
_entity.pdbx_description
1 polymer ?
#
loop_
_entity_poly.entity_id
_entity_poly.type
_entity_poly.pdbx_seq_one_letter_code
_entity_poly.pdbx_strand_id
1 'polypeptide(L)'
;MCSIFGVLDIKTDAGELRKKALELSRLMRHRGPDWSGVYASDKAILAHERLSIVDVNAGAQPLYNEKKTHALAVNGEIYNHQALRAEYGDRYAFQTGSDCEVILALYQEKGPAFLDDLQGMFAFALYDSEKDAYLIGRDHIGIIPLYMGHDEHGNFYVASEMKALVPVCRTIKEFPAGSYLWSKDGEIRQYYQRDWFDYDAVKDNVTDKAELRQALEDSVKSHLMSDVPYGVLLSGGLDSSVISAITKKFAARRVEDQERSEAWWPQLHSFAVGLEGAPDLKAAQEVANHLGTVHHEIHFTVQEGLDAIRDVIYHIETYDVTTIRASTPMYLMSRKIKAMGIKMVLSGEGSDEVFGGYLYFHKAPNAKELHEETVRKLQALHMFDCARANKAMSAWGVEARVPFLDKKFLDVAMRINPQDKMCGNGKMEKHILRECFESYLPASVAWRQKEQFSDGVGYSWIDTLKEVAAKQVSGQQLETASFRFPYNTPGSKEAYLYREIFEELFPVPSAAECVPGGPSVACSSAKAIEWDESFKFMNDPSGRAVGVHQSAYK
;
A
#
# COMPACT_ATOMS: atom_id res chain seq x y z
N MET A 1 6.97 -7.52 5.27
CA MET A 1 7.45 -6.88 4.03
C MET A 1 8.95 -6.68 4.09
N CYS A 2 9.63 -7.20 3.10
CA CYS A 2 11.08 -7.09 2.94
C CYS A 2 11.51 -5.70 2.47
N SER A 3 12.79 -5.55 2.16
CA SER A 3 13.29 -4.46 1.33
C SER A 3 14.36 -4.94 0.37
N ILE A 4 14.43 -4.28 -0.78
CA ILE A 4 15.46 -4.48 -1.78
C ILE A 4 16.29 -3.20 -1.95
N PHE A 5 17.56 -3.39 -2.24
CA PHE A 5 18.49 -2.34 -2.67
C PHE A 5 19.35 -2.89 -3.80
N GLY A 6 19.37 -2.22 -4.94
CA GLY A 6 20.16 -2.65 -6.10
C GLY A 6 21.07 -1.55 -6.60
N VAL A 7 22.28 -1.92 -7.00
CA VAL A 7 23.18 -1.10 -7.83
C VAL A 7 23.40 -1.88 -9.11
N LEU A 8 23.03 -1.29 -10.22
CA LEU A 8 23.01 -1.91 -11.54
C LEU A 8 23.74 -1.02 -12.54
N ASP A 9 24.09 -1.57 -13.69
CA ASP A 9 24.85 -0.81 -14.70
C ASP A 9 26.07 -0.09 -14.12
N ILE A 10 26.86 -0.85 -13.32
CA ILE A 10 27.99 -0.34 -12.54
C ILE A 10 29.08 0.22 -13.47
N LYS A 11 29.49 1.48 -13.24
CA LYS A 11 30.52 2.22 -13.98
C LYS A 11 31.80 2.44 -13.19
N THR A 12 31.77 2.19 -11.87
CA THR A 12 32.87 2.45 -10.94
C THR A 12 33.32 1.17 -10.24
N ASP A 13 34.17 1.26 -9.21
CA ASP A 13 34.66 0.10 -8.47
C ASP A 13 33.51 -0.61 -7.71
N ALA A 14 33.25 -1.86 -8.08
CA ALA A 14 32.17 -2.65 -7.49
C ALA A 14 32.46 -3.03 -6.01
N GLY A 15 33.72 -3.13 -5.60
CA GLY A 15 34.10 -3.44 -4.22
C GLY A 15 33.72 -2.32 -3.25
N GLU A 16 33.98 -1.06 -3.63
CA GLU A 16 33.56 0.11 -2.85
C GLU A 16 32.05 0.28 -2.85
N LEU A 17 31.40 0.09 -4.02
CA LEU A 17 29.94 0.13 -4.12
C LEU A 17 29.27 -0.94 -3.27
N ARG A 18 29.86 -2.14 -3.14
CA ARG A 18 29.33 -3.21 -2.26
C ARG A 18 29.29 -2.77 -0.80
N LYS A 19 30.36 -2.15 -0.30
CA LYS A 19 30.40 -1.64 1.09
C LYS A 19 29.30 -0.61 1.29
N LYS A 20 29.18 0.34 0.37
CA LYS A 20 28.16 1.39 0.40
C LYS A 20 26.75 0.82 0.30
N ALA A 21 26.51 -0.14 -0.58
CA ALA A 21 25.21 -0.80 -0.73
C ALA A 21 24.74 -1.48 0.57
N LEU A 22 25.66 -2.13 1.30
CA LEU A 22 25.33 -2.74 2.60
C LEU A 22 25.00 -1.70 3.68
N GLU A 23 25.67 -0.54 3.69
CA GLU A 23 25.32 0.57 4.58
C GLU A 23 23.92 1.12 4.28
N LEU A 24 23.61 1.33 2.99
CA LEU A 24 22.36 1.90 2.55
C LEU A 24 21.18 0.92 2.71
N SER A 25 21.39 -0.37 2.46
CA SER A 25 20.37 -1.41 2.72
C SER A 25 19.95 -1.43 4.18
N ARG A 26 20.89 -1.22 5.13
CA ARG A 26 20.62 -1.18 6.57
C ARG A 26 19.64 -0.06 6.98
N LEU A 27 19.53 1.03 6.20
CA LEU A 27 18.54 2.08 6.45
C LEU A 27 17.10 1.57 6.34
N MET A 28 16.91 0.42 5.64
CA MET A 28 15.62 -0.23 5.45
C MET A 28 15.46 -1.52 6.28
N ARG A 29 16.38 -1.82 7.22
CA ARG A 29 16.33 -3.04 8.02
C ARG A 29 15.10 -3.16 8.92
N HIS A 30 14.47 -2.05 9.26
CA HIS A 30 13.20 -2.03 10.00
C HIS A 30 12.09 -2.80 9.26
N ARG A 31 12.13 -2.84 7.92
CA ARG A 31 11.17 -3.58 7.08
C ARG A 31 11.38 -5.10 7.19
N GLY A 32 12.63 -5.54 7.20
CA GLY A 32 13.00 -6.94 7.19
C GLY A 32 14.08 -7.26 8.22
N PRO A 33 13.73 -7.35 9.52
CA PRO A 33 14.72 -7.50 10.59
C PRO A 33 15.25 -8.92 10.77
N ASP A 34 14.68 -9.91 10.08
CA ASP A 34 14.97 -11.33 10.36
C ASP A 34 16.28 -11.80 9.71
N TRP A 35 16.60 -11.32 8.50
CA TRP A 35 17.78 -11.73 7.76
C TRP A 35 18.24 -10.67 6.77
N SER A 36 19.54 -10.64 6.48
CA SER A 36 20.13 -9.82 5.41
C SER A 36 20.90 -10.70 4.44
N GLY A 37 20.74 -10.47 3.14
CA GLY A 37 21.49 -11.15 2.10
C GLY A 37 22.01 -10.21 1.03
N VAL A 38 23.06 -10.62 0.33
CA VAL A 38 23.65 -9.83 -0.76
C VAL A 38 24.17 -10.74 -1.87
N TYR A 39 23.87 -10.37 -3.11
CA TYR A 39 24.58 -10.77 -4.31
C TYR A 39 25.49 -9.63 -4.75
N ALA A 40 26.69 -9.91 -5.19
CA ALA A 40 27.61 -8.90 -5.73
C ALA A 40 28.48 -9.49 -6.84
N SER A 41 28.56 -8.74 -7.94
CA SER A 41 29.46 -8.95 -9.07
C SER A 41 30.02 -7.59 -9.52
N ASP A 42 30.88 -7.58 -10.52
CA ASP A 42 31.41 -6.34 -11.09
C ASP A 42 30.33 -5.53 -11.86
N LYS A 43 29.16 -6.11 -12.14
CA LYS A 43 28.09 -5.52 -12.94
C LYS A 43 26.82 -5.18 -12.14
N ALA A 44 26.57 -5.93 -11.05
CA ALA A 44 25.36 -5.77 -10.26
C ALA A 44 25.59 -6.11 -8.79
N ILE A 45 24.93 -5.37 -7.91
CA ILE A 45 24.83 -5.63 -6.48
C ILE A 45 23.36 -5.63 -6.11
N LEU A 46 22.87 -6.70 -5.48
CA LEU A 46 21.52 -6.81 -4.96
C LEU A 46 21.59 -7.12 -3.47
N ALA A 47 21.09 -6.24 -2.63
CA ALA A 47 20.97 -6.45 -1.19
C ALA A 47 19.50 -6.57 -0.80
N HIS A 48 19.24 -7.39 0.21
CA HIS A 48 17.90 -7.71 0.67
C HIS A 48 17.85 -7.77 2.20
N GLU A 49 16.85 -7.09 2.79
CA GLU A 49 16.50 -7.22 4.21
C GLU A 49 15.17 -7.97 4.30
N ARG A 50 15.16 -9.12 4.97
CA ARG A 50 14.06 -10.08 4.93
C ARG A 50 13.16 -10.00 6.16
N LEU A 51 11.85 -9.94 5.92
CA LEU A 51 10.81 -10.33 6.88
C LEU A 51 10.32 -11.72 6.47
N SER A 52 10.59 -12.73 7.29
CA SER A 52 10.26 -14.13 6.98
C SER A 52 8.79 -14.40 7.30
N ILE A 53 7.97 -14.59 6.28
CA ILE A 53 6.53 -14.90 6.37
C ILE A 53 6.24 -16.23 5.69
N VAL A 54 6.70 -16.42 4.44
CA VAL A 54 6.60 -17.67 3.67
C VAL A 54 7.98 -18.29 3.57
N ASP A 55 8.05 -19.63 3.70
CA ASP A 55 9.31 -20.40 3.71
C ASP A 55 10.33 -19.84 4.70
N VAL A 56 9.93 -19.76 5.96
CA VAL A 56 10.74 -19.14 7.04
C VAL A 56 12.16 -19.68 7.11
N ASN A 57 12.35 -20.98 6.83
CA ASN A 57 13.62 -21.69 7.02
C ASN A 57 14.56 -21.63 5.79
N ALA A 58 14.05 -21.65 4.56
CA ALA A 58 14.86 -21.82 3.35
C ALA A 58 14.76 -20.65 2.34
N GLY A 59 13.75 -19.80 2.42
CA GLY A 59 13.52 -18.69 1.48
C GLY A 59 14.44 -17.49 1.64
N ALA A 60 15.72 -17.68 2.00
CA ALA A 60 16.68 -16.58 2.10
C ALA A 60 16.92 -15.93 0.73
N GLN A 61 16.96 -14.59 0.71
CA GLN A 61 17.17 -13.82 -0.52
C GLN A 61 18.53 -13.10 -0.51
N PRO A 62 19.12 -12.78 -1.68
CA PRO A 62 18.62 -13.02 -3.04
C PRO A 62 18.40 -14.48 -3.39
N LEU A 63 17.33 -14.77 -4.18
CA LEU A 63 17.06 -16.10 -4.72
C LEU A 63 17.87 -16.34 -5.98
N TYR A 64 18.17 -17.63 -6.27
CA TYR A 64 18.98 -18.03 -7.41
C TYR A 64 18.31 -19.17 -8.19
N ASN A 65 18.50 -19.19 -9.51
CA ASN A 65 18.25 -20.41 -10.27
C ASN A 65 19.29 -21.50 -9.95
N GLU A 66 19.06 -22.74 -10.36
CA GLU A 66 19.94 -23.89 -10.10
C GLU A 66 21.41 -23.60 -10.48
N LYS A 67 21.62 -22.98 -11.64
CA LYS A 67 22.95 -22.63 -12.15
C LYS A 67 23.59 -21.41 -11.50
N LYS A 68 22.86 -20.69 -10.65
CA LYS A 68 23.27 -19.42 -10.03
C LYS A 68 23.67 -18.33 -11.04
N THR A 69 23.10 -18.40 -12.25
CA THR A 69 23.31 -17.38 -13.28
C THR A 69 22.30 -16.23 -13.19
N HIS A 70 21.18 -16.46 -12.53
CA HIS A 70 20.16 -15.44 -12.23
C HIS A 70 20.14 -15.19 -10.71
N ALA A 71 20.19 -13.92 -10.32
CA ALA A 71 20.03 -13.47 -8.94
C ALA A 71 18.79 -12.57 -8.85
N LEU A 72 17.92 -12.82 -7.86
CA LEU A 72 16.62 -12.13 -7.70
C LEU A 72 16.45 -11.63 -6.28
N ALA A 73 16.21 -10.34 -6.12
CA ALA A 73 15.76 -9.73 -4.88
C ALA A 73 14.32 -9.23 -5.03
N VAL A 74 13.42 -9.66 -4.13
CA VAL A 74 11.99 -9.34 -4.17
C VAL A 74 11.53 -8.79 -2.82
N ASN A 75 10.77 -7.73 -2.84
CA ASN A 75 9.93 -7.27 -1.74
C ASN A 75 8.48 -7.50 -2.15
N GLY A 76 7.80 -8.45 -1.53
CA GLY A 76 6.40 -8.75 -1.83
C GLY A 76 6.03 -10.22 -1.68
N GLU A 77 4.84 -10.55 -2.17
CA GLU A 77 4.21 -11.86 -2.09
C GLU A 77 3.55 -12.21 -3.43
N ILE A 78 3.69 -13.46 -3.88
CA ILE A 78 3.07 -13.97 -5.12
C ILE A 78 2.00 -15.00 -4.76
N TYR A 79 0.75 -14.59 -4.78
CA TYR A 79 -0.39 -15.36 -4.28
C TYR A 79 -0.72 -16.60 -5.13
N ASN A 80 -0.44 -16.57 -6.44
CA ASN A 80 -0.69 -17.69 -7.33
C ASN A 80 0.53 -18.62 -7.52
N HIS A 81 1.54 -18.53 -6.64
CA HIS A 81 2.79 -19.28 -6.79
C HIS A 81 2.61 -20.80 -6.87
N GLN A 82 1.63 -21.38 -6.15
CA GLN A 82 1.41 -22.83 -6.17
C GLN A 82 0.96 -23.30 -7.56
N ALA A 83 0.05 -22.57 -8.22
CA ALA A 83 -0.38 -22.89 -9.58
C ALA A 83 0.78 -22.76 -10.57
N LEU A 84 1.59 -21.69 -10.43
CA LEU A 84 2.78 -21.50 -11.27
C LEU A 84 3.83 -22.58 -11.03
N ARG A 85 4.07 -23.00 -9.77
CA ARG A 85 4.96 -24.14 -9.47
C ARG A 85 4.48 -25.44 -10.08
N ALA A 86 3.18 -25.71 -10.07
CA ALA A 86 2.61 -26.90 -10.73
C ALA A 86 2.77 -26.85 -12.25
N GLU A 87 2.60 -25.68 -12.87
CA GLU A 87 2.72 -25.49 -14.32
C GLU A 87 4.18 -25.62 -14.81
N TYR A 88 5.14 -25.07 -14.05
CA TYR A 88 6.54 -24.97 -14.47
C TYR A 88 7.46 -26.02 -13.84
N GLY A 89 6.99 -26.85 -12.90
CA GLY A 89 7.80 -27.79 -12.13
C GLY A 89 8.57 -28.82 -12.95
N ASP A 90 8.08 -29.21 -14.12
CA ASP A 90 8.79 -30.13 -15.03
C ASP A 90 9.92 -29.44 -15.84
N ARG A 91 9.93 -28.09 -15.88
CA ARG A 91 10.86 -27.28 -16.70
C ARG A 91 11.82 -26.45 -15.87
N TYR A 92 11.52 -26.24 -14.59
CA TYR A 92 12.33 -25.45 -13.67
C TYR A 92 12.52 -26.18 -12.34
N ALA A 93 13.78 -26.34 -11.92
CA ALA A 93 14.15 -26.97 -10.64
C ALA A 93 14.08 -25.94 -9.50
N PHE A 94 12.93 -25.86 -8.82
CA PHE A 94 12.77 -24.99 -7.67
C PHE A 94 13.72 -25.34 -6.52
N GLN A 95 14.43 -24.36 -5.99
CA GLN A 95 15.46 -24.53 -4.95
C GLN A 95 14.92 -24.27 -3.54
N THR A 96 13.83 -23.51 -3.41
CA THR A 96 13.24 -23.08 -2.13
C THR A 96 11.72 -23.27 -2.14
N GLY A 97 11.10 -23.11 -0.98
CA GLY A 97 9.64 -23.02 -0.85
C GLY A 97 9.09 -21.60 -1.03
N SER A 98 9.99 -20.60 -1.25
CA SER A 98 9.56 -19.21 -1.41
C SER A 98 8.59 -19.03 -2.58
N ASP A 99 7.49 -18.35 -2.34
CA ASP A 99 6.52 -17.96 -3.35
C ASP A 99 7.13 -17.12 -4.47
N CYS A 100 8.11 -16.27 -4.13
CA CYS A 100 8.79 -15.37 -5.07
C CYS A 100 9.71 -16.09 -6.08
N GLU A 101 10.13 -17.33 -5.82
CA GLU A 101 11.02 -18.05 -6.74
C GLU A 101 10.38 -18.33 -8.11
N VAL A 102 9.06 -18.32 -8.21
CA VAL A 102 8.35 -18.49 -9.50
C VAL A 102 8.71 -17.38 -10.51
N ILE A 103 9.17 -16.23 -10.06
CA ILE A 103 9.67 -15.15 -10.94
C ILE A 103 10.86 -15.62 -11.76
N LEU A 104 11.77 -16.39 -11.16
CA LEU A 104 12.92 -16.96 -11.88
C LEU A 104 12.49 -17.99 -12.94
N ALA A 105 11.52 -18.85 -12.61
CA ALA A 105 10.98 -19.83 -13.54
C ALA A 105 10.31 -19.15 -14.74
N LEU A 106 9.46 -18.16 -14.48
CA LEU A 106 8.78 -17.40 -15.52
C LEU A 106 9.75 -16.59 -16.40
N TYR A 107 10.76 -15.94 -15.78
CA TYR A 107 11.77 -15.23 -16.53
C TYR A 107 12.58 -16.14 -17.45
N GLN A 108 12.95 -17.33 -16.99
CA GLN A 108 13.67 -18.31 -17.79
C GLN A 108 12.86 -18.74 -19.03
N GLU A 109 11.55 -18.90 -18.92
CA GLU A 109 10.66 -19.37 -19.99
C GLU A 109 10.21 -18.25 -20.94
N LYS A 110 9.87 -17.07 -20.39
CA LYS A 110 9.18 -16.00 -21.13
C LYS A 110 10.01 -14.72 -21.29
N GLY A 111 11.22 -14.65 -20.70
CA GLY A 111 11.96 -13.39 -20.62
C GLY A 111 11.17 -12.34 -19.82
N PRO A 112 11.18 -11.06 -20.19
CA PRO A 112 10.47 -10.01 -19.44
C PRO A 112 8.94 -9.99 -19.63
N ALA A 113 8.37 -10.85 -20.48
CA ALA A 113 6.95 -10.77 -20.86
C ALA A 113 5.98 -11.47 -19.89
N PHE A 114 6.43 -11.87 -18.71
CA PHE A 114 5.64 -12.70 -17.78
C PHE A 114 4.88 -11.90 -16.69
N LEU A 115 5.13 -10.60 -16.54
CA LEU A 115 4.68 -9.87 -15.35
C LEU A 115 3.17 -9.92 -15.14
N ASP A 116 2.38 -9.98 -16.20
CA ASP A 116 0.92 -10.08 -16.07
C ASP A 116 0.43 -11.48 -15.61
N ASP A 117 1.28 -12.50 -15.66
CA ASP A 117 0.97 -13.82 -15.11
C ASP A 117 1.01 -13.84 -13.58
N LEU A 118 1.74 -12.89 -12.96
CA LEU A 118 1.85 -12.78 -11.51
C LEU A 118 0.56 -12.21 -10.91
N GLN A 119 0.04 -12.89 -9.90
CA GLN A 119 -0.98 -12.35 -8.99
C GLN A 119 -0.31 -12.13 -7.63
N GLY A 120 -0.15 -10.88 -7.24
CA GLY A 120 0.57 -10.56 -6.01
C GLY A 120 0.78 -9.06 -5.83
N MET A 121 1.44 -8.73 -4.75
CA MET A 121 1.99 -7.40 -4.47
C MET A 121 3.51 -7.52 -4.45
N PHE A 122 4.21 -6.82 -5.31
CA PHE A 122 5.66 -7.02 -5.46
C PHE A 122 6.40 -5.83 -6.07
N ALA A 123 7.66 -5.73 -5.69
CA ALA A 123 8.68 -5.01 -6.42
C ALA A 123 9.96 -5.86 -6.40
N PHE A 124 10.63 -6.00 -7.54
CA PHE A 124 11.81 -6.85 -7.64
C PHE A 124 12.89 -6.26 -8.54
N ALA A 125 14.11 -6.72 -8.30
CA ALA A 125 15.25 -6.57 -9.20
C ALA A 125 15.87 -7.94 -9.46
N LEU A 126 15.98 -8.32 -10.74
CA LEU A 126 16.59 -9.55 -11.23
C LEU A 126 17.82 -9.19 -12.06
N TYR A 127 18.94 -9.86 -11.83
CA TYR A 127 20.14 -9.79 -12.65
C TYR A 127 20.44 -11.13 -13.31
N ASP A 128 20.61 -11.11 -14.63
CA ASP A 128 20.96 -12.24 -15.49
C ASP A 128 22.43 -12.08 -15.92
N SER A 129 23.32 -12.88 -15.33
CA SER A 129 24.76 -12.80 -15.61
C SER A 129 25.15 -13.40 -16.97
N GLU A 130 24.32 -14.27 -17.56
CA GLU A 130 24.58 -14.86 -18.89
C GLU A 130 24.36 -13.83 -19.99
N LYS A 131 23.34 -12.95 -19.80
CA LYS A 131 23.04 -11.89 -20.76
C LYS A 131 23.65 -10.55 -20.41
N ASP A 132 24.28 -10.45 -19.22
CA ASP A 132 24.66 -9.16 -18.61
C ASP A 132 23.50 -8.14 -18.73
N ALA A 133 22.39 -8.51 -18.07
CA ALA A 133 21.14 -7.78 -18.17
C ALA A 133 20.37 -7.79 -16.85
N TYR A 134 19.54 -6.79 -16.63
CA TYR A 134 18.67 -6.74 -15.47
C TYR A 134 17.21 -6.46 -15.85
N LEU A 135 16.32 -6.98 -15.02
CA LEU A 135 14.88 -6.73 -15.10
C LEU A 135 14.40 -6.19 -13.75
N ILE A 136 13.72 -5.06 -13.79
CA ILE A 136 13.05 -4.46 -12.64
C ILE A 136 11.56 -4.50 -12.92
N GLY A 137 10.74 -4.94 -11.95
CA GLY A 137 9.30 -4.97 -12.07
C GLY A 137 8.61 -4.51 -10.80
N ARG A 138 7.44 -3.89 -10.95
CA ARG A 138 6.58 -3.44 -9.86
C ARG A 138 5.13 -3.85 -10.14
N ASP A 139 4.41 -4.24 -9.09
CA ASP A 139 3.03 -4.72 -9.18
C ASP A 139 2.07 -3.72 -9.86
N HIS A 140 0.91 -4.22 -10.23
CA HIS A 140 -0.08 -3.60 -11.12
C HIS A 140 -0.51 -2.17 -10.73
N ILE A 141 -0.61 -1.84 -9.45
CA ILE A 141 -0.99 -0.50 -8.96
C ILE A 141 0.04 0.09 -7.99
N GLY A 142 1.21 -0.57 -7.81
CA GLY A 142 2.30 -0.09 -6.97
C GLY A 142 2.03 -0.23 -5.47
N ILE A 143 1.39 -1.32 -5.04
CA ILE A 143 1.17 -1.64 -3.62
C ILE A 143 2.50 -1.65 -2.88
N ILE A 144 3.52 -2.25 -3.50
CA ILE A 144 4.88 -2.25 -2.98
C ILE A 144 5.64 -1.02 -3.49
N PRO A 145 6.26 -0.24 -2.60
CA PRO A 145 7.04 0.93 -3.02
C PRO A 145 8.35 0.52 -3.70
N LEU A 146 8.72 1.30 -4.72
CA LEU A 146 9.99 1.17 -5.41
C LEU A 146 10.43 2.54 -5.94
N TYR A 147 11.69 2.88 -5.67
CA TYR A 147 12.34 4.11 -6.15
C TYR A 147 13.56 3.78 -6.97
N MET A 148 13.92 4.68 -7.87
CA MET A 148 15.11 4.58 -8.72
C MET A 148 15.86 5.90 -8.78
N GLY A 149 17.16 5.84 -9.07
CA GLY A 149 17.98 7.02 -9.21
C GLY A 149 19.35 6.74 -9.83
N HIS A 150 20.09 7.79 -10.11
CA HIS A 150 21.47 7.70 -10.59
C HIS A 150 22.38 8.56 -9.73
N ASP A 151 23.59 8.06 -9.48
CA ASP A 151 24.64 8.86 -8.88
C ASP A 151 25.36 9.75 -9.90
N GLU A 152 26.38 10.46 -9.45
CA GLU A 152 27.19 11.34 -10.30
C GLU A 152 28.03 10.63 -11.35
N HIS A 153 28.27 9.35 -11.19
CA HIS A 153 29.06 8.50 -12.08
C HIS A 153 28.19 7.75 -13.09
N GLY A 154 26.86 7.84 -12.95
CA GLY A 154 25.90 7.17 -13.82
C GLY A 154 25.60 5.72 -13.40
N ASN A 155 26.02 5.28 -12.20
CA ASN A 155 25.54 4.01 -11.65
C ASN A 155 24.03 4.10 -11.41
N PHE A 156 23.30 3.04 -11.72
CA PHE A 156 21.85 3.00 -11.58
C PHE A 156 21.45 2.31 -10.27
N TYR A 157 20.61 2.94 -9.51
CA TYR A 157 20.16 2.46 -8.20
C TYR A 157 18.66 2.22 -8.17
N VAL A 158 18.24 1.18 -7.43
CA VAL A 158 16.85 0.93 -7.08
C VAL A 158 16.75 0.59 -5.59
N ALA A 159 15.68 1.05 -4.93
CA ALA A 159 15.44 0.77 -3.52
C ALA A 159 13.96 0.76 -3.18
N SER A 160 13.57 -0.04 -2.20
CA SER A 160 12.20 -0.06 -1.65
C SER A 160 11.80 1.27 -1.00
N GLU A 161 12.75 2.02 -0.46
CA GLU A 161 12.48 3.31 0.18
C GLU A 161 13.50 4.36 -0.30
N MET A 162 13.00 5.59 -0.47
CA MET A 162 13.74 6.74 -0.98
C MET A 162 14.94 7.10 -0.10
N LYS A 163 14.82 6.94 1.23
CA LYS A 163 15.88 7.25 2.20
C LYS A 163 17.20 6.54 1.91
N ALA A 164 17.15 5.36 1.28
CA ALA A 164 18.34 4.61 0.90
C ALA A 164 19.04 5.19 -0.33
N LEU A 165 18.34 5.98 -1.16
CA LEU A 165 18.87 6.63 -2.36
C LEU A 165 19.40 8.05 -2.09
N VAL A 166 18.81 8.77 -1.14
CA VAL A 166 19.17 10.16 -0.81
C VAL A 166 20.67 10.37 -0.59
N PRO A 167 21.42 9.48 0.09
CA PRO A 167 22.85 9.70 0.32
C PRO A 167 23.74 9.54 -0.92
N VAL A 168 23.23 8.97 -2.02
CA VAL A 168 24.06 8.61 -3.18
C VAL A 168 23.53 9.13 -4.51
N CYS A 169 22.22 9.28 -4.68
CA CYS A 169 21.61 9.69 -5.94
C CYS A 169 21.45 11.20 -6.05
N ARG A 170 21.78 11.76 -7.20
CA ARG A 170 21.51 13.17 -7.52
C ARG A 170 20.05 13.41 -7.90
N THR A 171 19.45 12.42 -8.53
CA THR A 171 18.04 12.44 -8.92
C THR A 171 17.38 11.16 -8.45
N ILE A 172 16.20 11.31 -7.86
CA ILE A 172 15.38 10.19 -7.37
C ILE A 172 14.02 10.30 -8.04
N LYS A 173 13.47 9.16 -8.46
CA LYS A 173 12.11 9.06 -9.00
C LYS A 173 11.45 7.82 -8.42
N GLU A 174 10.16 7.87 -8.26
CA GLU A 174 9.37 6.67 -8.01
C GLU A 174 9.33 5.82 -9.28
N PHE A 175 9.52 4.50 -9.15
CA PHE A 175 9.36 3.57 -10.28
C PHE A 175 7.86 3.39 -10.57
N PRO A 176 7.41 3.56 -11.83
CA PRO A 176 5.98 3.55 -12.12
C PRO A 176 5.28 2.24 -11.76
N ALA A 177 4.06 2.34 -11.22
CA ALA A 177 3.20 1.21 -10.96
C ALA A 177 2.83 0.46 -12.25
N GLY A 178 2.64 -0.87 -12.16
CA GLY A 178 2.24 -1.69 -13.30
C GLY A 178 3.26 -1.74 -14.44
N SER A 179 4.53 -1.51 -14.14
CA SER A 179 5.58 -1.32 -15.14
C SER A 179 6.80 -2.19 -14.88
N TYR A 180 7.61 -2.35 -15.91
CA TYR A 180 8.93 -2.99 -15.83
C TYR A 180 9.98 -2.24 -16.66
N LEU A 181 11.23 -2.42 -16.29
CA LEU A 181 12.41 -1.98 -17.04
C LEU A 181 13.27 -3.19 -17.37
N TRP A 182 13.40 -3.49 -18.66
CA TRP A 182 14.36 -4.45 -19.17
C TRP A 182 15.58 -3.71 -19.71
N SER A 183 16.76 -3.99 -19.17
CA SER A 183 17.98 -3.21 -19.50
C SER A 183 18.40 -3.27 -20.96
N LYS A 184 18.03 -4.33 -21.69
CA LYS A 184 18.34 -4.44 -23.13
C LYS A 184 17.46 -3.55 -24.01
N ASP A 185 16.26 -3.21 -23.53
CA ASP A 185 15.37 -2.26 -24.22
C ASP A 185 15.67 -0.82 -23.78
N GLY A 186 16.08 -0.63 -22.53
CA GLY A 186 16.42 0.67 -21.96
C GLY A 186 15.23 1.58 -21.66
N GLU A 187 14.00 1.09 -21.81
CA GLU A 187 12.76 1.83 -21.62
C GLU A 187 11.88 1.18 -20.54
N ILE A 188 11.20 2.03 -19.76
CA ILE A 188 10.17 1.57 -18.84
C ILE A 188 8.89 1.31 -19.64
N ARG A 189 8.36 0.10 -19.53
CA ARG A 189 7.14 -0.31 -20.21
C ARG A 189 6.05 -0.64 -19.22
N GLN A 190 4.84 -0.15 -19.46
CA GLN A 190 3.66 -0.50 -18.70
C GLN A 190 3.11 -1.83 -19.20
N TYR A 191 3.01 -2.84 -18.32
CA TYR A 191 2.42 -4.14 -18.63
C TYR A 191 0.96 -4.24 -18.18
N TYR A 192 0.57 -3.47 -17.15
CA TYR A 192 -0.79 -3.51 -16.62
C TYR A 192 -1.66 -2.45 -17.29
N GLN A 193 -2.46 -2.90 -18.24
CA GLN A 193 -3.49 -2.10 -18.91
C GLN A 193 -4.75 -2.93 -18.97
N ARG A 194 -5.89 -2.35 -18.61
CA ARG A 194 -7.19 -3.01 -18.57
C ARG A 194 -8.23 -2.19 -19.33
N ASP A 195 -9.14 -2.88 -20.01
CA ASP A 195 -10.27 -2.26 -20.71
C ASP A 195 -11.19 -1.49 -19.76
N TRP A 196 -11.34 -1.94 -18.51
CA TRP A 196 -12.16 -1.24 -17.51
C TRP A 196 -11.59 0.15 -17.11
N PHE A 197 -10.41 0.55 -17.56
CA PHE A 197 -9.97 1.95 -17.44
C PHE A 197 -10.88 2.89 -18.23
N ASP A 198 -11.52 2.38 -19.30
CA ASP A 198 -12.45 3.11 -20.12
C ASP A 198 -13.90 2.87 -19.64
N TYR A 199 -14.61 3.95 -19.36
CA TYR A 199 -16.04 3.90 -18.99
C TYR A 199 -16.90 3.19 -20.05
N ASP A 200 -16.62 3.39 -21.34
CA ASP A 200 -17.41 2.80 -22.43
C ASP A 200 -17.32 1.28 -22.48
N ALA A 201 -16.26 0.69 -21.92
CA ALA A 201 -16.11 -0.76 -21.82
C ALA A 201 -16.95 -1.40 -20.69
N VAL A 202 -17.44 -0.61 -19.73
CA VAL A 202 -18.12 -1.14 -18.53
C VAL A 202 -19.52 -0.61 -18.28
N LYS A 203 -19.95 0.47 -18.93
CA LYS A 203 -21.21 1.17 -18.69
C LYS A 203 -22.47 0.32 -18.89
N ASP A 204 -22.39 -0.70 -19.74
CA ASP A 204 -23.52 -1.56 -20.10
C ASP A 204 -23.41 -2.96 -19.48
N ASN A 205 -22.42 -3.20 -18.61
CA ASN A 205 -22.23 -4.48 -17.96
C ASN A 205 -23.40 -4.82 -17.02
N VAL A 206 -23.72 -6.11 -16.93
CA VAL A 206 -24.64 -6.62 -15.92
C VAL A 206 -23.85 -6.90 -14.65
N THR A 207 -24.28 -6.32 -13.55
CA THR A 207 -23.65 -6.52 -12.25
C THR A 207 -24.04 -7.85 -11.65
N ASP A 208 -23.05 -8.72 -11.35
CA ASP A 208 -23.25 -9.97 -10.63
C ASP A 208 -22.69 -9.84 -9.19
N LYS A 209 -23.61 -9.76 -8.23
CA LYS A 209 -23.26 -9.67 -6.79
C LYS A 209 -22.66 -10.97 -6.25
N ALA A 210 -23.00 -12.13 -6.82
CA ALA A 210 -22.45 -13.41 -6.39
C ALA A 210 -20.99 -13.54 -6.85
N GLU A 211 -20.69 -13.12 -8.10
CA GLU A 211 -19.33 -13.07 -8.63
C GLU A 211 -18.48 -12.10 -7.80
N LEU A 212 -18.98 -10.90 -7.49
CA LEU A 212 -18.28 -9.93 -6.67
C LEU A 212 -17.94 -10.48 -5.28
N ARG A 213 -18.91 -11.14 -4.63
CA ARG A 213 -18.70 -11.77 -3.32
C ARG A 213 -17.62 -12.84 -3.41
N GLN A 214 -17.73 -13.75 -4.38
CA GLN A 214 -16.77 -14.86 -4.55
C GLN A 214 -15.37 -14.32 -4.84
N ALA A 215 -15.24 -13.31 -5.70
CA ALA A 215 -13.96 -12.71 -6.03
C ALA A 215 -13.25 -12.11 -4.80
N LEU A 216 -14.00 -11.45 -3.88
CA LEU A 216 -13.40 -10.92 -2.66
C LEU A 216 -13.06 -12.04 -1.66
N GLU A 217 -13.88 -13.08 -1.55
CA GLU A 217 -13.57 -14.25 -0.73
C GLU A 217 -12.30 -14.96 -1.23
N ASP A 218 -12.16 -15.15 -2.54
CA ASP A 218 -10.98 -15.78 -3.14
C ASP A 218 -9.74 -14.91 -2.96
N SER A 219 -9.89 -13.59 -3.08
CA SER A 219 -8.81 -12.64 -2.81
C SER A 219 -8.34 -12.75 -1.36
N VAL A 220 -9.25 -12.62 -0.39
CA VAL A 220 -8.87 -12.74 1.03
C VAL A 220 -8.21 -14.09 1.30
N LYS A 221 -8.80 -15.18 0.80
CA LYS A 221 -8.27 -16.53 0.98
C LYS A 221 -6.83 -16.66 0.46
N SER A 222 -6.55 -16.17 -0.74
CA SER A 222 -5.19 -16.20 -1.33
C SER A 222 -4.18 -15.39 -0.52
N HIS A 223 -4.62 -14.30 0.13
CA HIS A 223 -3.78 -13.46 0.98
C HIS A 223 -3.49 -14.07 2.35
N LEU A 224 -4.11 -15.19 2.73
CA LEU A 224 -3.86 -15.87 4.00
C LEU A 224 -2.62 -16.77 4.01
N MET A 225 -1.96 -16.97 2.86
CA MET A 225 -0.74 -17.78 2.81
C MET A 225 0.33 -17.23 3.76
N SER A 226 0.72 -18.02 4.77
CA SER A 226 1.66 -17.60 5.80
C SER A 226 2.14 -18.77 6.65
N ASP A 227 3.43 -18.84 6.94
CA ASP A 227 4.03 -19.76 7.90
C ASP A 227 4.17 -19.14 9.31
N VAL A 228 3.65 -17.92 9.50
CA VAL A 228 3.72 -17.16 10.77
C VAL A 228 2.35 -16.63 11.17
N PRO A 229 2.13 -16.33 12.47
CA PRO A 229 0.87 -15.74 12.94
C PRO A 229 0.52 -14.43 12.25
N TYR A 230 -0.77 -14.26 11.94
CA TYR A 230 -1.32 -13.06 11.34
C TYR A 230 -2.57 -12.57 12.06
N GLY A 231 -2.96 -11.34 11.75
CA GLY A 231 -4.18 -10.73 12.29
C GLY A 231 -4.90 -9.87 11.27
N VAL A 232 -5.88 -9.12 11.72
CA VAL A 232 -6.66 -8.19 10.89
C VAL A 232 -6.67 -6.81 11.53
N LEU A 233 -6.59 -5.77 10.70
CA LEU A 233 -6.88 -4.40 11.13
C LEU A 233 -8.40 -4.20 11.12
N LEU A 234 -8.97 -3.78 12.24
CA LEU A 234 -10.41 -3.71 12.44
C LEU A 234 -10.79 -2.36 13.04
N SER A 235 -11.18 -1.40 12.21
CA SER A 235 -11.65 -0.09 12.64
C SER A 235 -13.15 -0.03 12.97
N GLY A 236 -13.89 -1.12 12.70
CA GLY A 236 -15.36 -1.12 12.83
C GLY A 236 -16.08 -0.42 11.67
N GLY A 237 -15.38 0.05 10.66
CA GLY A 237 -15.92 0.46 9.37
C GLY A 237 -16.27 -0.77 8.51
N LEU A 238 -17.09 -0.56 7.45
CA LEU A 238 -17.53 -1.63 6.55
C LEU A 238 -16.37 -2.47 6.01
N ASP A 239 -15.35 -1.81 5.46
CA ASP A 239 -14.27 -2.45 4.70
C ASP A 239 -13.43 -3.39 5.57
N SER A 240 -12.94 -2.87 6.69
CA SER A 240 -12.15 -3.65 7.66
C SER A 240 -12.98 -4.79 8.26
N SER A 241 -14.28 -4.57 8.47
CA SER A 241 -15.20 -5.58 9.02
C SER A 241 -15.47 -6.69 8.01
N VAL A 242 -15.67 -6.38 6.73
CA VAL A 242 -15.82 -7.39 5.65
C VAL A 242 -14.57 -8.24 5.52
N ILE A 243 -13.38 -7.62 5.45
CA ILE A 243 -12.11 -8.37 5.41
C ILE A 243 -11.95 -9.25 6.63
N SER A 244 -12.24 -8.73 7.85
CA SER A 244 -12.13 -9.51 9.08
C SER A 244 -13.10 -10.69 9.11
N ALA A 245 -14.34 -10.51 8.64
CA ALA A 245 -15.35 -11.58 8.59
C ALA A 245 -14.95 -12.69 7.60
N ILE A 246 -14.49 -12.33 6.41
CA ILE A 246 -14.01 -13.32 5.42
C ILE A 246 -12.75 -14.02 5.94
N THR A 247 -11.81 -13.27 6.53
CA THR A 247 -10.61 -13.86 7.14
C THR A 247 -11.00 -14.89 8.21
N LYS A 248 -11.95 -14.56 9.09
CA LYS A 248 -12.45 -15.48 10.13
C LYS A 248 -13.03 -16.77 9.56
N LYS A 249 -13.71 -16.69 8.40
CA LYS A 249 -14.27 -17.86 7.70
C LYS A 249 -13.18 -18.87 7.32
N PHE A 250 -12.00 -18.40 6.89
CA PHE A 250 -10.91 -19.25 6.39
C PHE A 250 -9.77 -19.47 7.40
N ALA A 251 -9.67 -18.67 8.47
CA ALA A 251 -8.52 -18.67 9.39
C ALA A 251 -8.32 -19.97 10.20
N ALA A 252 -9.31 -20.86 10.24
CA ALA A 252 -9.22 -22.12 10.99
C ALA A 252 -8.34 -23.18 10.28
N ARG A 253 -8.09 -23.02 8.99
CA ARG A 253 -7.35 -23.97 8.15
C ARG A 253 -6.21 -23.27 7.45
N ARG A 254 -5.14 -24.04 7.14
CA ARG A 254 -4.02 -23.54 6.34
C ARG A 254 -4.39 -23.57 4.86
N VAL A 255 -4.29 -22.42 4.20
CA VAL A 255 -4.55 -22.31 2.75
C VAL A 255 -3.40 -22.88 1.92
N GLU A 256 -2.18 -22.90 2.45
CA GLU A 256 -0.97 -23.36 1.78
C GLU A 256 -0.99 -24.87 1.48
N ASP A 257 -1.69 -25.65 2.29
CA ASP A 257 -1.85 -27.09 2.11
C ASP A 257 -3.25 -27.51 1.62
N GLN A 258 -3.97 -26.58 0.99
CA GLN A 258 -5.34 -26.80 0.49
C GLN A 258 -6.33 -27.13 1.62
N GLU A 259 -6.17 -26.49 2.78
CA GLU A 259 -7.02 -26.64 3.95
C GLU A 259 -7.01 -28.05 4.60
N ARG A 260 -5.96 -28.85 4.33
CA ARG A 260 -5.83 -30.21 4.88
C ARG A 260 -5.47 -30.19 6.36
N SER A 261 -4.67 -29.21 6.82
CA SER A 261 -4.28 -29.06 8.21
C SER A 261 -4.96 -27.89 8.91
N GLU A 262 -5.01 -27.96 10.23
CA GLU A 262 -5.46 -26.84 11.06
C GLU A 262 -4.41 -25.71 11.07
N ALA A 263 -4.87 -24.48 11.26
CA ALA A 263 -3.97 -23.35 11.43
C ALA A 263 -3.14 -23.54 12.70
N TRP A 264 -1.89 -23.09 12.67
CA TRP A 264 -0.97 -23.14 13.82
C TRP A 264 -1.45 -22.28 14.98
N TRP A 265 -2.31 -21.30 14.72
CA TRP A 265 -2.88 -20.34 15.65
C TRP A 265 -4.40 -20.25 15.39
N PRO A 266 -5.21 -21.03 16.10
CA PRO A 266 -6.64 -21.14 15.80
C PRO A 266 -7.46 -19.89 16.13
N GLN A 267 -6.87 -18.90 16.83
CA GLN A 267 -7.54 -17.68 17.22
C GLN A 267 -7.06 -16.51 16.34
N LEU A 268 -8.00 -15.90 15.61
CA LEU A 268 -7.73 -14.71 14.84
C LEU A 268 -7.64 -13.49 15.76
N HIS A 269 -6.54 -12.75 15.68
CA HIS A 269 -6.33 -11.49 16.36
C HIS A 269 -6.83 -10.33 15.51
N SER A 270 -7.53 -9.37 16.14
CA SER A 270 -7.96 -8.13 15.49
C SER A 270 -7.42 -6.91 16.26
N PHE A 271 -7.08 -5.85 15.54
CA PHE A 271 -6.43 -4.67 16.09
C PHE A 271 -7.19 -3.40 15.69
N ALA A 272 -7.48 -2.56 16.68
CA ALA A 272 -8.01 -1.22 16.51
C ALA A 272 -7.10 -0.19 17.18
N VAL A 273 -7.04 1.03 16.68
CA VAL A 273 -6.27 2.12 17.27
C VAL A 273 -7.11 3.38 17.36
N GLY A 274 -6.96 4.12 18.44
CA GLY A 274 -7.65 5.40 18.63
C GLY A 274 -7.25 6.11 19.92
N LEU A 275 -7.64 7.36 20.01
CA LEU A 275 -7.66 8.07 21.30
C LEU A 275 -8.72 7.46 22.21
N GLU A 276 -8.58 7.66 23.51
CA GLU A 276 -9.58 7.21 24.46
C GLU A 276 -10.98 7.73 24.10
N GLY A 277 -11.97 6.83 24.00
CA GLY A 277 -13.34 7.19 23.62
C GLY A 277 -13.58 7.39 22.13
N ALA A 278 -12.62 7.10 21.26
CA ALA A 278 -12.78 7.21 19.82
C ALA A 278 -13.97 6.35 19.30
N PRO A 279 -14.77 6.88 18.36
CA PRO A 279 -16.00 6.20 17.90
C PRO A 279 -15.73 4.86 17.22
N ASP A 280 -14.59 4.73 16.52
CA ASP A 280 -14.21 3.52 15.82
C ASP A 280 -13.89 2.36 16.77
N LEU A 281 -13.33 2.62 17.96
CA LEU A 281 -13.01 1.57 18.94
C LEU A 281 -14.27 0.81 19.39
N LYS A 282 -15.37 1.53 19.63
CA LYS A 282 -16.64 0.92 20.01
C LYS A 282 -17.22 0.03 18.90
N ALA A 283 -17.18 0.51 17.66
CA ALA A 283 -17.67 -0.25 16.52
C ALA A 283 -16.78 -1.47 16.24
N ALA A 284 -15.46 -1.32 16.37
CA ALA A 284 -14.51 -2.43 16.26
C ALA A 284 -14.77 -3.52 17.28
N GLN A 285 -15.03 -3.16 18.55
CA GLN A 285 -15.36 -4.11 19.61
C GLN A 285 -16.67 -4.87 19.33
N GLU A 286 -17.69 -4.21 18.76
CA GLU A 286 -18.94 -4.86 18.35
C GLU A 286 -18.70 -5.94 17.29
N VAL A 287 -17.93 -5.61 16.24
CA VAL A 287 -17.56 -6.58 15.21
C VAL A 287 -16.70 -7.71 15.77
N ALA A 288 -15.73 -7.39 16.61
CA ALA A 288 -14.86 -8.38 17.23
C ALA A 288 -15.64 -9.40 18.06
N ASN A 289 -16.63 -8.94 18.83
CA ASN A 289 -17.54 -9.79 19.60
C ASN A 289 -18.39 -10.69 18.69
N HIS A 290 -18.91 -10.12 17.59
CA HIS A 290 -19.70 -10.88 16.61
C HIS A 290 -18.88 -11.99 15.94
N LEU A 291 -17.64 -11.69 15.55
CA LEU A 291 -16.75 -12.62 14.85
C LEU A 291 -16.02 -13.58 15.81
N GLY A 292 -15.98 -13.28 17.11
CA GLY A 292 -15.23 -14.04 18.10
C GLY A 292 -13.71 -13.98 17.84
N THR A 293 -13.18 -12.78 17.61
CA THR A 293 -11.74 -12.55 17.50
C THR A 293 -11.13 -12.19 18.87
N VAL A 294 -9.82 -12.40 19.01
CA VAL A 294 -9.06 -11.83 20.15
C VAL A 294 -8.77 -10.37 19.81
N HIS A 295 -9.60 -9.49 20.34
CA HIS A 295 -9.54 -8.06 20.01
C HIS A 295 -8.54 -7.31 20.89
N HIS A 296 -7.77 -6.41 20.25
CA HIS A 296 -6.81 -5.54 20.91
C HIS A 296 -7.11 -4.08 20.56
N GLU A 297 -7.60 -3.35 21.55
CA GLU A 297 -7.69 -1.90 21.47
C GLU A 297 -6.34 -1.28 21.83
N ILE A 298 -5.80 -0.49 20.91
CA ILE A 298 -4.52 0.19 21.08
C ILE A 298 -4.81 1.68 21.25
N HIS A 299 -4.59 2.19 22.45
CA HIS A 299 -4.72 3.60 22.74
C HIS A 299 -3.40 4.33 22.54
N PHE A 300 -3.47 5.54 22.02
CA PHE A 300 -2.37 6.49 22.00
C PHE A 300 -2.84 7.83 22.53
N THR A 301 -1.92 8.63 23.04
CA THR A 301 -2.17 10.00 23.46
C THR A 301 -1.85 10.96 22.31
N VAL A 302 -2.47 12.13 22.32
CA VAL A 302 -2.14 13.20 21.35
C VAL A 302 -0.64 13.53 21.39
N GLN A 303 -0.02 13.53 22.58
CA GLN A 303 1.41 13.79 22.71
C GLN A 303 2.27 12.71 22.06
N GLU A 304 1.96 11.42 22.25
CA GLU A 304 2.65 10.33 21.54
C GLU A 304 2.54 10.48 20.02
N GLY A 305 1.36 10.92 19.54
CA GLY A 305 1.17 11.20 18.11
C GLY A 305 2.06 12.36 17.63
N LEU A 306 2.10 13.47 18.37
CA LEU A 306 2.94 14.62 18.04
C LEU A 306 4.44 14.27 18.04
N ASP A 307 4.89 13.51 19.03
CA ASP A 307 6.28 13.08 19.14
C ASP A 307 6.69 12.15 17.99
N ALA A 308 5.75 11.41 17.42
CA ALA A 308 5.98 10.48 16.32
C ALA A 308 6.03 11.15 14.93
N ILE A 309 5.58 12.41 14.75
CA ILE A 309 5.41 13.03 13.42
C ILE A 309 6.69 12.99 12.59
N ARG A 310 7.85 13.32 13.18
CA ARG A 310 9.13 13.32 12.47
C ARG A 310 9.50 11.92 11.99
N ASP A 311 9.31 10.91 12.84
CA ASP A 311 9.57 9.49 12.49
C ASP A 311 8.58 9.00 11.42
N VAL A 312 7.32 9.41 11.51
CA VAL A 312 6.31 9.11 10.49
C VAL A 312 6.71 9.68 9.14
N ILE A 313 7.10 10.96 9.07
CA ILE A 313 7.58 11.58 7.82
C ILE A 313 8.80 10.83 7.28
N TYR A 314 9.74 10.44 8.15
CA TYR A 314 10.93 9.67 7.77
C TYR A 314 10.59 8.30 7.19
N HIS A 315 9.62 7.58 7.81
CA HIS A 315 9.27 6.23 7.36
C HIS A 315 8.33 6.23 6.17
N ILE A 316 7.33 7.13 6.14
CA ILE A 316 6.37 7.20 5.03
C ILE A 316 6.96 7.90 3.81
N GLU A 317 7.95 8.79 4.01
CA GLU A 317 8.65 9.55 2.96
C GLU A 317 7.69 10.44 2.18
N THR A 318 6.85 11.18 2.91
CA THR A 318 5.85 12.10 2.35
C THR A 318 5.71 13.34 3.24
N TYR A 319 5.21 14.42 2.65
CA TYR A 319 4.73 15.61 3.36
C TYR A 319 3.23 15.88 3.10
N ASP A 320 2.53 14.90 2.50
CA ASP A 320 1.08 15.01 2.31
C ASP A 320 0.35 14.99 3.66
N VAL A 321 -0.45 16.03 3.89
CA VAL A 321 -1.11 16.27 5.18
C VAL A 321 -2.02 15.11 5.56
N THR A 322 -2.84 14.65 4.63
CA THR A 322 -3.82 13.59 4.87
C THR A 322 -3.14 12.26 5.19
N THR A 323 -2.11 11.94 4.43
CA THR A 323 -1.32 10.72 4.62
C THR A 323 -0.62 10.72 5.98
N ILE A 324 -0.02 11.83 6.42
CA ILE A 324 0.66 11.91 7.72
C ILE A 324 -0.34 11.77 8.88
N ARG A 325 -1.49 12.48 8.81
CA ARG A 325 -2.55 12.38 9.84
C ARG A 325 -3.02 10.96 10.05
N ALA A 326 -3.20 10.19 8.97
CA ALA A 326 -3.65 8.81 9.02
C ALA A 326 -2.51 7.82 9.31
N SER A 327 -1.28 8.08 8.85
CA SER A 327 -0.14 7.19 9.09
C SER A 327 0.31 7.16 10.54
N THR A 328 0.15 8.25 11.28
CA THR A 328 0.64 8.34 12.67
C THR A 328 -0.01 7.31 13.60
N PRO A 329 -1.35 7.17 13.68
CA PRO A 329 -1.96 6.11 14.48
C PRO A 329 -1.61 4.71 13.96
N MET A 330 -1.49 4.49 12.64
CA MET A 330 -1.06 3.20 12.10
C MET A 330 0.37 2.85 12.49
N TYR A 331 1.29 3.80 12.46
CA TYR A 331 2.68 3.64 12.89
C TYR A 331 2.76 3.23 14.37
N LEU A 332 2.00 3.89 15.23
CA LEU A 332 1.95 3.58 16.67
C LEU A 332 1.32 2.21 16.94
N MET A 333 0.26 1.86 16.19
CA MET A 333 -0.39 0.55 16.26
C MET A 333 0.57 -0.57 15.82
N SER A 334 1.29 -0.38 14.71
CA SER A 334 2.24 -1.37 14.18
C SER A 334 3.31 -1.75 15.19
N ARG A 335 3.82 -0.79 15.97
CA ARG A 335 4.75 -1.04 17.08
C ARG A 335 4.20 -2.03 18.10
N LYS A 336 2.93 -1.91 18.45
CA LYS A 336 2.27 -2.81 19.40
C LYS A 336 2.00 -4.20 18.81
N ILE A 337 1.57 -4.25 17.55
CA ILE A 337 1.37 -5.52 16.82
C ILE A 337 2.69 -6.29 16.74
N LYS A 338 3.80 -5.62 16.40
CA LYS A 338 5.15 -6.23 16.39
C LYS A 338 5.54 -6.80 17.75
N ALA A 339 5.26 -6.07 18.84
CA ALA A 339 5.56 -6.51 20.19
C ALA A 339 4.78 -7.78 20.61
N MET A 340 3.66 -8.07 19.97
CA MET A 340 2.87 -9.29 20.15
C MET A 340 3.36 -10.47 19.28
N GLY A 341 4.44 -10.28 18.50
CA GLY A 341 5.01 -11.33 17.64
C GLY A 341 4.28 -11.55 16.33
N ILE A 342 3.33 -10.70 15.96
CA ILE A 342 2.59 -10.80 14.70
C ILE A 342 3.35 -10.06 13.61
N LYS A 343 3.56 -10.74 12.47
CA LYS A 343 4.34 -10.22 11.34
C LYS A 343 3.51 -9.79 10.14
N MET A 344 2.24 -10.19 10.08
CA MET A 344 1.37 -9.91 8.95
C MET A 344 -0.05 -9.58 9.42
N VAL A 345 -0.67 -8.61 8.77
CA VAL A 345 -2.09 -8.26 8.97
C VAL A 345 -2.78 -8.05 7.63
N LEU A 346 -4.09 -8.30 7.59
CA LEU A 346 -4.94 -7.91 6.47
C LEU A 346 -5.62 -6.58 6.78
N SER A 347 -5.75 -5.73 5.76
CA SER A 347 -6.33 -4.40 5.84
C SER A 347 -7.45 -4.22 4.82
N GLY A 348 -8.40 -3.34 5.13
CA GLY A 348 -9.50 -2.96 4.25
C GLY A 348 -9.17 -1.84 3.24
N GLU A 349 -7.90 -1.49 3.06
CA GLU A 349 -7.48 -0.45 2.12
C GLU A 349 -7.88 -0.76 0.67
N GLY A 350 -8.21 0.27 -0.09
CA GLY A 350 -8.58 0.17 -1.51
C GLY A 350 -10.08 0.10 -1.77
N SER A 351 -10.90 -0.24 -0.78
CA SER A 351 -12.35 -0.34 -0.95
C SER A 351 -13.00 1.01 -1.32
N ASP A 352 -12.53 2.09 -0.72
CA ASP A 352 -13.06 3.44 -0.98
C ASP A 352 -12.82 3.89 -2.42
N GLU A 353 -11.68 3.55 -2.98
CA GLU A 353 -11.29 3.86 -4.35
C GLU A 353 -12.07 3.02 -5.37
N VAL A 354 -12.25 1.72 -5.07
CA VAL A 354 -12.96 0.79 -5.96
C VAL A 354 -14.46 1.09 -6.03
N PHE A 355 -15.08 1.43 -4.90
CA PHE A 355 -16.54 1.56 -4.79
C PHE A 355 -17.03 3.00 -4.58
N GLY A 356 -16.17 4.00 -4.68
CA GLY A 356 -16.57 5.39 -4.45
C GLY A 356 -17.01 5.64 -3.01
N GLY A 357 -16.21 5.17 -2.02
CA GLY A 357 -16.61 5.19 -0.61
C GLY A 357 -16.40 6.52 0.11
N TYR A 358 -15.60 7.42 -0.42
CA TYR A 358 -15.40 8.75 0.18
C TYR A 358 -16.63 9.62 -0.01
N LEU A 359 -16.92 10.46 0.98
CA LEU A 359 -18.16 11.24 1.00
C LEU A 359 -18.31 12.21 -0.17
N TYR A 360 -17.21 12.69 -0.74
CA TYR A 360 -17.29 13.55 -1.93
C TYR A 360 -17.88 12.82 -3.15
N PHE A 361 -17.84 11.49 -3.23
CA PHE A 361 -18.47 10.73 -4.32
C PHE A 361 -20.00 10.88 -4.36
N HIS A 362 -20.64 11.28 -3.24
CA HIS A 362 -22.05 11.65 -3.24
C HIS A 362 -22.37 12.84 -4.17
N LYS A 363 -21.36 13.61 -4.54
CA LYS A 363 -21.45 14.75 -5.46
C LYS A 363 -21.11 14.40 -6.90
N ALA A 364 -20.81 13.13 -7.19
CA ALA A 364 -20.54 12.71 -8.57
C ALA A 364 -21.76 12.99 -9.46
N PRO A 365 -21.60 13.76 -10.55
CA PRO A 365 -22.74 14.22 -11.34
C PRO A 365 -23.40 13.09 -12.16
N ASN A 366 -22.66 12.03 -12.46
CA ASN A 366 -23.11 10.87 -13.21
C ASN A 366 -22.16 9.68 -13.05
N ALA A 367 -22.56 8.52 -13.54
CA ALA A 367 -21.81 7.27 -13.46
C ALA A 367 -20.46 7.32 -14.18
N LYS A 368 -20.34 8.10 -15.25
CA LYS A 368 -19.08 8.27 -15.98
C LYS A 368 -18.04 9.00 -15.14
N GLU A 369 -18.40 10.15 -14.59
CA GLU A 369 -17.50 10.92 -13.71
C GLU A 369 -17.10 10.13 -12.47
N LEU A 370 -18.04 9.36 -11.87
CA LEU A 370 -17.73 8.47 -10.76
C LEU A 370 -16.69 7.41 -11.16
N HIS A 371 -16.90 6.74 -12.30
CA HIS A 371 -15.99 5.70 -12.78
C HIS A 371 -14.59 6.25 -13.08
N GLU A 372 -14.52 7.35 -13.83
CA GLU A 372 -13.26 8.00 -14.16
C GLU A 372 -12.51 8.45 -12.90
N GLU A 373 -13.22 8.89 -11.86
CA GLU A 373 -12.59 9.24 -10.58
C GLU A 373 -12.06 8.00 -9.84
N THR A 374 -12.83 6.89 -9.79
CA THR A 374 -12.32 5.65 -9.20
C THR A 374 -11.07 5.14 -9.90
N VAL A 375 -11.00 5.25 -11.24
CA VAL A 375 -9.80 4.92 -12.02
C VAL A 375 -8.63 5.84 -11.66
N ARG A 376 -8.83 7.17 -11.62
CA ARG A 376 -7.78 8.14 -11.22
C ARG A 376 -7.26 7.85 -9.82
N LYS A 377 -8.15 7.53 -8.87
CA LYS A 377 -7.78 7.19 -7.50
C LYS A 377 -6.94 5.92 -7.44
N LEU A 378 -7.33 4.85 -8.12
CA LEU A 378 -6.56 3.61 -8.18
C LEU A 378 -5.18 3.80 -8.81
N GLN A 379 -5.08 4.55 -9.89
CA GLN A 379 -3.81 4.83 -10.56
C GLN A 379 -2.83 5.64 -9.71
N ALA A 380 -3.33 6.49 -8.79
CA ALA A 380 -2.52 7.30 -7.90
C ALA A 380 -2.35 6.68 -6.49
N LEU A 381 -3.00 5.56 -6.19
CA LEU A 381 -3.12 5.02 -4.83
C LEU A 381 -1.78 4.64 -4.22
N HIS A 382 -0.79 4.29 -5.04
CA HIS A 382 0.58 3.99 -4.60
C HIS A 382 1.26 5.15 -3.84
N MET A 383 0.88 6.40 -4.15
CA MET A 383 1.42 7.59 -3.49
C MET A 383 0.70 7.96 -2.17
N PHE A 384 -0.47 7.37 -1.91
CA PHE A 384 -1.33 7.68 -0.77
C PHE A 384 -1.55 6.47 0.14
N ASP A 385 -2.67 5.78 -0.01
CA ASP A 385 -3.09 4.74 0.92
C ASP A 385 -2.23 3.47 0.84
N CYS A 386 -1.73 3.09 -0.33
CA CYS A 386 -0.74 2.01 -0.42
C CYS A 386 0.56 2.39 0.30
N ALA A 387 1.10 3.61 0.09
CA ALA A 387 2.29 4.07 0.79
C ALA A 387 2.06 4.11 2.31
N ARG A 388 0.91 4.63 2.74
CA ARG A 388 0.50 4.67 4.15
C ARG A 388 0.48 3.26 4.76
N ALA A 389 -0.34 2.37 4.23
CA ALA A 389 -0.50 1.02 4.77
C ALA A 389 0.83 0.24 4.75
N ASN A 390 1.56 0.29 3.63
CA ASN A 390 2.82 -0.39 3.48
C ASN A 390 3.88 0.13 4.44
N LYS A 391 4.20 1.43 4.38
CA LYS A 391 5.34 2.00 5.09
C LYS A 391 5.08 2.21 6.58
N ALA A 392 3.84 2.56 7.00
CA ALA A 392 3.53 2.67 8.42
C ALA A 392 3.63 1.33 9.16
N MET A 393 3.16 0.26 8.53
CA MET A 393 3.25 -1.08 9.11
C MET A 393 4.68 -1.62 9.06
N SER A 394 5.37 -1.48 7.95
CA SER A 394 6.74 -1.96 7.78
C SER A 394 7.79 -1.18 8.57
N ALA A 395 7.49 0.03 9.05
CA ALA A 395 8.35 0.76 9.98
C ALA A 395 8.71 -0.06 11.23
N TRP A 396 7.87 -1.02 11.58
CA TRP A 396 8.08 -1.95 12.70
C TRP A 396 8.17 -3.42 12.25
N GLY A 397 8.38 -3.67 10.96
CA GLY A 397 8.51 -5.04 10.43
C GLY A 397 7.20 -5.83 10.55
N VAL A 398 6.08 -5.21 10.19
CA VAL A 398 4.78 -5.85 10.00
C VAL A 398 4.35 -5.68 8.55
N GLU A 399 3.88 -6.75 7.91
CA GLU A 399 3.35 -6.73 6.55
C GLU A 399 1.86 -6.43 6.55
N ALA A 400 1.42 -5.46 5.75
CA ALA A 400 0.01 -5.24 5.46
C ALA A 400 -0.35 -5.84 4.10
N ARG A 401 -1.37 -6.69 4.06
CA ARG A 401 -1.98 -7.23 2.84
C ARG A 401 -3.32 -6.57 2.59
N VAL A 402 -3.62 -6.30 1.33
CA VAL A 402 -4.74 -5.45 0.90
C VAL A 402 -5.64 -6.14 -0.12
N PRO A 403 -6.52 -7.07 0.31
CA PRO A 403 -7.30 -7.90 -0.60
C PRO A 403 -8.19 -7.14 -1.59
N PHE A 404 -8.70 -5.95 -1.24
CA PHE A 404 -9.46 -5.11 -2.17
C PHE A 404 -8.64 -4.63 -3.39
N LEU A 405 -7.32 -4.73 -3.29
CA LEU A 405 -6.39 -4.33 -4.35
C LEU A 405 -5.79 -5.54 -5.10
N ASP A 406 -6.27 -6.76 -4.84
CA ASP A 406 -5.90 -7.93 -5.63
C ASP A 406 -6.25 -7.74 -7.10
N LYS A 407 -5.35 -8.11 -7.99
CA LYS A 407 -5.50 -7.90 -9.44
C LYS A 407 -6.76 -8.55 -10.01
N LYS A 408 -7.08 -9.79 -9.61
CA LYS A 408 -8.29 -10.49 -10.08
C LYS A 408 -9.55 -9.90 -9.48
N PHE A 409 -9.50 -9.51 -8.21
CA PHE A 409 -10.62 -8.82 -7.59
C PHE A 409 -10.90 -7.48 -8.28
N LEU A 410 -9.87 -6.69 -8.57
CA LEU A 410 -10.01 -5.43 -9.30
C LEU A 410 -10.63 -5.64 -10.69
N ASP A 411 -10.24 -6.70 -11.40
CA ASP A 411 -10.81 -7.01 -12.71
C ASP A 411 -12.32 -7.31 -12.63
N VAL A 412 -12.81 -7.90 -11.56
CA VAL A 412 -14.26 -8.11 -11.32
C VAL A 412 -14.93 -6.82 -10.84
N ALA A 413 -14.39 -6.19 -9.80
CA ALA A 413 -15.02 -5.05 -9.13
C ALA A 413 -15.08 -3.80 -10.01
N MET A 414 -14.07 -3.56 -10.85
CA MET A 414 -14.02 -2.40 -11.73
C MET A 414 -14.84 -2.59 -13.03
N ARG A 415 -15.23 -3.83 -13.35
CA ARG A 415 -16.18 -4.13 -14.43
C ARG A 415 -17.66 -4.04 -14.03
N ILE A 416 -17.96 -3.86 -12.75
CA ILE A 416 -19.32 -3.57 -12.30
C ILE A 416 -19.83 -2.31 -13.01
N ASN A 417 -21.10 -2.36 -13.46
CA ASN A 417 -21.73 -1.18 -14.05
C ASN A 417 -21.60 0.02 -13.12
N PRO A 418 -20.95 1.11 -13.54
CA PRO A 418 -20.73 2.27 -12.67
C PRO A 418 -22.01 2.89 -12.11
N GLN A 419 -23.15 2.70 -12.78
CA GLN A 419 -24.46 3.14 -12.30
C GLN A 419 -24.86 2.44 -10.98
N ASP A 420 -24.41 1.19 -10.77
CA ASP A 420 -24.71 0.43 -9.54
C ASP A 420 -23.80 0.82 -8.37
N LYS A 421 -22.72 1.56 -8.63
CA LYS A 421 -21.86 2.17 -7.61
C LYS A 421 -22.29 3.56 -7.19
N MET A 422 -23.22 4.21 -7.94
CA MET A 422 -23.68 5.56 -7.62
C MET A 422 -24.40 5.62 -6.26
N CYS A 423 -24.11 6.69 -5.51
CA CYS A 423 -24.80 7.06 -4.28
C CYS A 423 -26.05 7.91 -4.60
N GLY A 424 -26.92 8.11 -3.60
CA GLY A 424 -28.14 8.90 -3.74
C GLY A 424 -29.39 8.06 -3.98
N ASN A 425 -30.56 8.69 -4.04
CA ASN A 425 -31.84 8.01 -4.18
C ASN A 425 -32.09 6.90 -3.14
N GLY A 426 -31.67 7.14 -1.89
CA GLY A 426 -31.75 6.17 -0.80
C GLY A 426 -30.62 5.14 -0.74
N LYS A 427 -29.62 5.20 -1.64
CA LYS A 427 -28.42 4.36 -1.60
C LYS A 427 -27.27 5.09 -0.93
N MET A 428 -26.70 4.47 0.07
CA MET A 428 -25.45 4.91 0.71
C MET A 428 -24.22 4.66 -0.17
N GLU A 429 -23.10 5.25 0.20
CA GLU A 429 -21.81 4.88 -0.37
C GLU A 429 -21.56 3.38 -0.20
N LYS A 430 -20.93 2.76 -1.21
CA LYS A 430 -20.62 1.32 -1.27
C LYS A 430 -21.85 0.40 -1.11
N HIS A 431 -23.01 0.86 -1.55
CA HIS A 431 -24.27 0.12 -1.36
C HIS A 431 -24.18 -1.33 -1.84
N ILE A 432 -23.59 -1.56 -3.01
CA ILE A 432 -23.39 -2.91 -3.56
C ILE A 432 -22.53 -3.80 -2.67
N LEU A 433 -21.45 -3.27 -2.08
CA LEU A 433 -20.61 -4.02 -1.15
C LEU A 433 -21.36 -4.38 0.13
N ARG A 434 -22.19 -3.44 0.65
CA ARG A 434 -23.05 -3.68 1.81
C ARG A 434 -24.03 -4.81 1.57
N GLU A 435 -24.74 -4.79 0.45
CA GLU A 435 -25.67 -5.87 0.06
C GLU A 435 -24.97 -7.23 -0.10
N CYS A 436 -23.76 -7.24 -0.68
CA CYS A 436 -23.00 -8.49 -0.85
C CYS A 436 -22.62 -9.14 0.46
N PHE A 437 -22.34 -8.35 1.51
CA PHE A 437 -21.80 -8.85 2.78
C PHE A 437 -22.67 -8.56 4.00
N GLU A 438 -23.92 -8.15 3.82
CA GLU A 438 -24.87 -7.87 4.92
C GLU A 438 -24.98 -9.05 5.89
N SER A 439 -25.01 -10.27 5.41
CA SER A 439 -25.13 -11.48 6.24
C SER A 439 -23.89 -11.83 7.05
N TYR A 440 -22.75 -11.18 6.79
CA TYR A 440 -21.46 -11.41 7.46
C TYR A 440 -21.28 -10.56 8.72
N LEU A 441 -22.05 -9.46 8.82
CA LEU A 441 -21.83 -8.40 9.81
C LEU A 441 -23.12 -8.07 10.58
N PRO A 442 -23.00 -7.50 11.79
CA PRO A 442 -24.14 -6.89 12.44
C PRO A 442 -24.74 -5.77 11.56
N ALA A 443 -26.07 -5.65 11.56
CA ALA A 443 -26.75 -4.63 10.75
C ALA A 443 -26.29 -3.19 11.08
N SER A 444 -25.99 -2.92 12.37
CA SER A 444 -25.42 -1.66 12.86
C SER A 444 -24.10 -1.28 12.20
N VAL A 445 -23.32 -2.27 11.77
CA VAL A 445 -22.01 -2.09 11.11
C VAL A 445 -22.17 -2.14 9.59
N ALA A 446 -22.95 -3.10 9.06
CA ALA A 446 -23.19 -3.24 7.61
C ALA A 446 -23.77 -1.96 7.00
N TRP A 447 -24.60 -1.24 7.76
CA TRP A 447 -25.26 0.00 7.34
C TRP A 447 -24.77 1.25 8.10
N ARG A 448 -23.60 1.15 8.77
CA ARG A 448 -22.95 2.30 9.38
C ARG A 448 -22.44 3.25 8.31
N GLN A 449 -22.65 4.54 8.53
CA GLN A 449 -22.09 5.59 7.67
C GLN A 449 -20.57 5.60 7.72
N LYS A 450 -19.94 5.95 6.59
CA LYS A 450 -18.48 6.07 6.45
C LYS A 450 -17.92 7.14 7.38
N GLU A 451 -16.95 6.76 8.22
CA GLU A 451 -16.03 7.65 8.90
C GLU A 451 -14.65 7.57 8.23
N GLN A 452 -13.97 8.69 8.05
CA GLN A 452 -12.59 8.67 7.61
C GLN A 452 -11.70 8.22 8.74
N PHE A 453 -10.66 7.46 8.46
CA PHE A 453 -9.77 6.90 9.48
C PHE A 453 -9.14 7.98 10.37
N SER A 454 -8.71 9.11 9.80
CA SER A 454 -8.15 10.24 10.57
C SER A 454 -9.15 10.91 11.54
N ASP A 455 -10.45 10.80 11.28
CA ASP A 455 -11.53 11.27 12.15
C ASP A 455 -11.98 10.18 13.13
N GLY A 456 -12.08 8.95 12.67
CA GLY A 456 -12.49 7.78 13.45
C GLY A 456 -11.56 7.46 14.64
N VAL A 457 -10.27 7.79 14.53
CA VAL A 457 -9.30 7.65 15.63
C VAL A 457 -9.45 8.70 16.73
N GLY A 458 -10.24 9.77 16.50
CA GLY A 458 -10.56 10.81 17.48
C GLY A 458 -10.45 12.23 16.90
N TYR A 459 -11.54 12.98 16.98
CA TYR A 459 -11.65 14.32 16.37
C TYR A 459 -10.62 15.33 16.88
N SER A 460 -10.18 15.24 18.14
CA SER A 460 -9.17 16.13 18.73
C SER A 460 -7.78 15.97 18.10
N TRP A 461 -7.52 14.84 17.42
CA TRP A 461 -6.22 14.59 16.79
C TRP A 461 -5.88 15.64 15.73
N ILE A 462 -6.77 15.84 14.75
CA ILE A 462 -6.56 16.80 13.67
C ILE A 462 -6.52 18.25 14.19
N ASP A 463 -7.41 18.60 15.14
CA ASP A 463 -7.45 19.96 15.70
C ASP A 463 -6.14 20.31 16.41
N THR A 464 -5.61 19.39 17.20
CA THR A 464 -4.33 19.61 17.88
C THR A 464 -3.16 19.74 16.90
N LEU A 465 -3.12 18.96 15.82
CA LEU A 465 -2.09 19.12 14.78
C LEU A 465 -2.11 20.52 14.18
N LYS A 466 -3.30 21.04 13.85
CA LYS A 466 -3.48 22.40 13.34
C LYS A 466 -3.05 23.46 14.35
N GLU A 467 -3.40 23.30 15.63
CA GLU A 467 -3.00 24.22 16.70
C GLU A 467 -1.48 24.25 16.92
N VAL A 468 -0.82 23.08 16.91
CA VAL A 468 0.63 22.97 17.04
C VAL A 468 1.32 23.66 15.88
N ALA A 469 0.88 23.37 14.65
CA ALA A 469 1.43 24.03 13.46
C ALA A 469 1.20 25.55 13.48
N ALA A 470 0.04 26.00 13.96
CA ALA A 470 -0.27 27.43 14.08
C ALA A 470 0.68 28.18 15.04
N LYS A 471 1.19 27.47 16.06
CA LYS A 471 2.17 28.03 17.02
C LYS A 471 3.60 28.00 16.49
N GLN A 472 3.97 26.98 15.69
CA GLN A 472 5.33 26.78 15.20
C GLN A 472 5.63 27.55 13.90
N VAL A 473 4.63 27.76 13.05
CA VAL A 473 4.78 28.43 11.76
C VAL A 473 4.15 29.83 11.82
N SER A 474 4.95 30.85 11.56
CA SER A 474 4.48 32.25 11.51
C SER A 474 3.64 32.52 10.24
N GLY A 475 2.85 33.61 10.27
CA GLY A 475 2.14 34.06 9.06
C GLY A 475 3.11 34.43 7.93
N GLN A 476 4.21 35.10 8.25
CA GLN A 476 5.23 35.48 7.27
C GLN A 476 5.89 34.29 6.59
N GLN A 477 6.17 33.20 7.32
CA GLN A 477 6.71 31.98 6.74
C GLN A 477 5.74 31.40 5.71
N LEU A 478 4.44 31.35 6.01
CA LEU A 478 3.43 30.86 5.08
C LEU A 478 3.27 31.77 3.86
N GLU A 479 3.23 33.08 4.04
CA GLU A 479 3.13 34.05 2.94
C GLU A 479 4.31 33.99 1.98
N THR A 480 5.51 33.66 2.48
CA THR A 480 6.73 33.55 1.69
C THR A 480 7.07 32.10 1.31
N ALA A 481 6.18 31.15 1.54
CA ALA A 481 6.43 29.72 1.33
C ALA A 481 6.85 29.38 -0.09
N SER A 482 6.35 30.09 -1.11
CA SER A 482 6.69 29.86 -2.52
C SER A 482 8.16 30.13 -2.86
N PHE A 483 8.84 31.00 -2.10
CA PHE A 483 10.27 31.23 -2.27
C PHE A 483 11.12 30.08 -1.71
N ARG A 484 10.68 29.47 -0.60
CA ARG A 484 11.38 28.35 0.03
C ARG A 484 11.01 27.02 -0.63
N PHE A 485 9.75 26.82 -0.97
CA PHE A 485 9.18 25.59 -1.52
C PHE A 485 8.46 25.89 -2.86
N PRO A 486 9.20 26.15 -3.95
CA PRO A 486 8.60 26.52 -5.24
C PRO A 486 7.80 25.38 -5.87
N TYR A 487 8.19 24.13 -5.61
CA TYR A 487 7.44 22.95 -6.03
C TYR A 487 6.44 22.57 -4.93
N ASN A 488 5.19 22.42 -5.30
CA ASN A 488 4.10 22.00 -4.40
C ASN A 488 4.06 22.85 -3.12
N THR A 489 3.97 24.17 -3.32
CA THR A 489 4.00 25.16 -2.24
C THR A 489 2.92 24.88 -1.19
N PRO A 490 3.27 24.77 0.11
CA PRO A 490 2.31 24.49 1.15
C PRO A 490 1.27 25.62 1.31
N GLY A 491 -0.01 25.27 1.29
CA GLY A 491 -1.14 26.20 1.43
C GLY A 491 -1.64 26.39 2.87
N SER A 492 -1.07 25.67 3.84
CA SER A 492 -1.43 25.78 5.26
C SER A 492 -0.19 25.70 6.15
N LYS A 493 -0.31 26.16 7.41
CA LYS A 493 0.79 26.07 8.38
C LYS A 493 1.17 24.62 8.69
N GLU A 494 0.21 23.72 8.72
CA GLU A 494 0.45 22.29 8.93
C GLU A 494 1.21 21.70 7.74
N ALA A 495 0.78 21.97 6.51
CA ALA A 495 1.50 21.55 5.31
C ALA A 495 2.93 22.13 5.25
N TYR A 496 3.10 23.38 5.70
CA TYR A 496 4.42 24.02 5.80
C TYR A 496 5.33 23.28 6.78
N LEU A 497 4.84 22.98 7.98
CA LEU A 497 5.58 22.25 9.00
C LEU A 497 6.05 20.87 8.50
N TYR A 498 5.15 20.10 7.87
CA TYR A 498 5.50 18.79 7.34
C TYR A 498 6.49 18.88 6.18
N ARG A 499 6.32 19.89 5.31
CA ARG A 499 7.27 20.13 4.22
C ARG A 499 8.66 20.50 4.75
N GLU A 500 8.75 21.31 5.78
CA GLU A 500 10.01 21.70 6.42
C GLU A 500 10.75 20.47 6.99
N ILE A 501 10.04 19.61 7.74
CA ILE A 501 10.60 18.37 8.28
C ILE A 501 11.04 17.43 7.14
N PHE A 502 10.25 17.32 6.07
CA PHE A 502 10.59 16.50 4.92
C PHE A 502 11.88 16.96 4.23
N GLU A 503 12.05 18.26 3.96
CA GLU A 503 13.25 18.81 3.34
C GLU A 503 14.52 18.61 4.17
N GLU A 504 14.40 18.62 5.51
CA GLU A 504 15.52 18.28 6.39
C GLU A 504 15.93 16.81 6.29
N LEU A 505 14.96 15.90 6.13
CA LEU A 505 15.19 14.46 6.06
C LEU A 505 15.60 14.00 4.65
N PHE A 506 15.11 14.68 3.63
CA PHE A 506 15.28 14.33 2.21
C PHE A 506 15.76 15.54 1.38
N PRO A 507 17.01 16.02 1.60
CA PRO A 507 17.50 17.28 1.04
C PRO A 507 17.88 17.22 -0.46
N VAL A 508 17.31 16.29 -1.20
CA VAL A 508 17.47 16.16 -2.66
C VAL A 508 16.24 16.75 -3.35
N PRO A 509 16.37 17.75 -4.22
CA PRO A 509 15.20 18.43 -4.82
C PRO A 509 14.18 17.48 -5.47
N SER A 510 14.64 16.44 -6.18
CA SER A 510 13.77 15.45 -6.81
C SER A 510 13.02 14.54 -5.81
N ALA A 511 13.43 14.47 -4.55
CA ALA A 511 12.69 13.74 -3.52
C ALA A 511 11.31 14.35 -3.27
N ALA A 512 11.22 15.69 -3.28
CA ALA A 512 9.95 16.38 -3.14
C ALA A 512 8.98 16.11 -4.30
N GLU A 513 9.51 15.85 -5.50
CA GLU A 513 8.72 15.53 -6.70
C GLU A 513 8.12 14.11 -6.65
N CYS A 514 8.62 13.24 -5.77
CA CYS A 514 8.05 11.91 -5.52
C CYS A 514 6.79 11.95 -4.63
N VAL A 515 6.44 13.10 -4.08
CA VAL A 515 5.25 13.28 -3.25
C VAL A 515 4.15 13.95 -4.07
N PRO A 516 2.91 13.42 -4.02
CA PRO A 516 1.81 13.99 -4.81
C PRO A 516 1.53 15.43 -4.41
N GLY A 517 1.14 16.23 -5.39
CA GLY A 517 0.80 17.64 -5.24
C GLY A 517 -0.56 17.96 -5.84
N GLY A 518 -0.99 19.20 -5.61
CA GLY A 518 -2.24 19.72 -6.13
C GLY A 518 -3.36 19.82 -5.10
N PRO A 519 -4.45 20.51 -5.44
CA PRO A 519 -5.58 20.70 -4.53
C PRO A 519 -6.31 19.37 -4.32
N SER A 520 -6.67 19.12 -3.06
CA SER A 520 -7.51 18.00 -2.65
C SER A 520 -8.49 18.47 -1.58
N VAL A 521 -9.74 18.03 -1.67
CA VAL A 521 -10.77 18.25 -0.67
C VAL A 521 -11.42 16.91 -0.36
N ALA A 522 -11.50 16.54 0.91
CA ALA A 522 -12.08 15.27 1.32
C ALA A 522 -11.43 14.04 0.64
N CYS A 523 -10.12 14.07 0.43
CA CYS A 523 -9.35 13.06 -0.31
C CYS A 523 -9.69 12.97 -1.81
N SER A 524 -10.34 14.00 -2.40
CA SER A 524 -10.67 14.02 -3.83
C SER A 524 -9.44 14.22 -4.71
N SER A 525 -9.58 13.87 -5.99
CA SER A 525 -8.68 14.41 -7.01
C SER A 525 -9.01 15.88 -7.31
N ALA A 526 -8.06 16.59 -7.94
CA ALA A 526 -8.30 17.98 -8.38
C ALA A 526 -9.52 18.10 -9.32
N LYS A 527 -9.80 17.07 -10.13
CA LYS A 527 -10.94 17.03 -11.05
C LYS A 527 -12.28 16.95 -10.31
N ALA A 528 -12.35 16.15 -9.27
CA ALA A 528 -13.59 15.97 -8.50
C ALA A 528 -13.98 17.21 -7.68
N ILE A 529 -13.05 18.14 -7.43
CA ILE A 529 -13.39 19.45 -6.80
C ILE A 529 -14.39 20.25 -7.66
N GLU A 530 -14.37 20.04 -8.97
CA GLU A 530 -15.29 20.71 -9.89
C GLU A 530 -16.75 20.23 -9.78
N TRP A 531 -17.01 19.12 -9.09
CA TRP A 531 -18.34 18.53 -8.99
C TRP A 531 -19.33 19.33 -8.14
N ASP A 532 -18.82 20.09 -7.17
CA ASP A 532 -19.67 20.89 -6.29
C ASP A 532 -18.97 22.21 -5.91
N GLU A 533 -19.70 23.32 -6.05
CA GLU A 533 -19.15 24.64 -5.71
C GLU A 533 -18.76 24.79 -4.25
N SER A 534 -19.40 24.05 -3.34
CA SER A 534 -19.06 24.08 -1.92
C SER A 534 -17.62 23.61 -1.64
N PHE A 535 -17.05 22.78 -2.50
CA PHE A 535 -15.68 22.30 -2.37
C PHE A 535 -14.64 23.42 -2.55
N LYS A 536 -14.97 24.47 -3.29
CA LYS A 536 -14.09 25.64 -3.49
C LYS A 536 -13.84 26.43 -2.20
N PHE A 537 -14.71 26.26 -1.20
CA PHE A 537 -14.63 26.92 0.09
C PHE A 537 -14.10 26.02 1.22
N MET A 538 -13.82 24.76 0.92
CA MET A 538 -13.26 23.81 1.85
C MET A 538 -11.73 23.84 1.76
N ASN A 539 -11.07 24.17 2.86
CA ASN A 539 -9.61 24.27 2.91
C ASN A 539 -8.97 23.06 3.63
N ASP A 540 -9.74 22.06 4.03
CA ASP A 540 -9.22 20.88 4.71
C ASP A 540 -9.11 19.70 3.74
N PRO A 541 -7.89 19.22 3.41
CA PRO A 541 -7.70 18.12 2.48
C PRO A 541 -8.27 16.78 2.99
N SER A 542 -8.40 16.57 4.32
CA SER A 542 -9.05 15.38 4.87
C SER A 542 -10.59 15.47 4.82
N GLY A 543 -11.11 16.67 4.56
CA GLY A 543 -12.52 16.92 4.40
C GLY A 543 -13.34 16.43 5.59
N ARG A 544 -13.16 17.02 6.78
CA ARG A 544 -14.20 16.98 7.81
C ARG A 544 -15.53 17.39 7.20
N ALA A 545 -16.08 16.48 6.42
CA ALA A 545 -17.27 16.68 5.64
C ALA A 545 -18.54 16.45 6.48
N VAL A 546 -18.53 16.85 7.78
CA VAL A 546 -19.71 16.78 8.65
C VAL A 546 -20.91 17.43 7.98
N GLY A 547 -20.70 18.46 7.17
CA GLY A 547 -21.77 19.08 6.37
C GLY A 547 -22.26 18.23 5.19
N VAL A 548 -21.42 17.37 4.63
CA VAL A 548 -21.81 16.44 3.54
C VAL A 548 -22.61 15.28 4.10
N HIS A 549 -22.28 14.79 5.30
CA HIS A 549 -23.03 13.74 5.97
C HIS A 549 -24.53 14.09 6.10
N GLN A 550 -24.84 15.29 6.54
CA GLN A 550 -26.23 15.70 6.75
C GLN A 550 -27.00 15.98 5.45
N SER A 551 -26.32 16.36 4.36
CA SER A 551 -26.95 16.66 3.07
C SER A 551 -27.08 15.43 2.16
N ALA A 552 -26.24 14.42 2.32
CA ALA A 552 -26.25 13.21 1.50
C ALA A 552 -27.47 12.31 1.75
N TYR A 553 -28.11 12.45 2.92
CA TYR A 553 -29.31 11.67 3.32
C TYR A 553 -30.62 12.40 3.07
N LYS A 554 -30.60 13.63 2.59
CA LYS A 554 -31.77 14.38 2.17
C LYS A 554 -31.88 14.37 0.65
#